data_001a31f473bad4dec54a9b30fcc59aec
#
_entry.id   001a31f473bad4dec54a9b30fcc59aec
#
_cell.length_a   1.000
_cell.length_b   1.000
_cell.length_c   1.000
_cell.angle_alpha   90.00
_cell.angle_beta   90.00
_cell.angle_gamma   90.00
#
_symmetry.space_group_name_H-M   'P 1'
#
loop_
_entity.id
_entity.type
_entity.pdbx_description
1 polymer ?
#
loop_
_entity_poly.entity_id
_entity_poly.type
_entity_poly.pdbx_seq_one_letter_code
_entity_poly.pdbx_strand_id
1 'polypeptide(L)'
;MSILDGFRKERARKKGLAAVDRHEGPFYLTLFVTNRCNMRCAHCFYVETMNAAPKPELTAEQVGKIIAGFSKRLVSVIVTGGEPFIADELTEMLVRIERDTSCRYIDLDTNGYYPERIDAKLVPALEQVPGQINVQVSLDGLEATHNEIRKLKDSFTKAVAFLKRLKALQERFPRLTACALTCVNARNLDEVLPLRDFLHREVGIPHHITIVRGTDFGVWNVPKDFLSHFNPTGRDCGLPPIERLKELETAFYDGVPEAARNRSWKTQRAKYRRIVQMVETRKSVLSCLAGRIDGVVYPDGWVSLCEFSKAVGNLKDFDWDLSALWRSPAAEEGRRKLSACWCIHSCHLLHSMRYDKAAQDEIDSEEAAPTASE
;
A
#
# COMPACT_ATOMS: atom_id res chain seq x y z
N MET A 1 -19.49 13.88 17.12
CA MET A 1 -19.20 12.47 17.52
C MET A 1 -19.71 12.25 18.94
N SER A 2 -20.51 11.20 19.20
CA SER A 2 -21.05 10.98 20.56
C SER A 2 -19.94 10.48 21.50
N ILE A 3 -20.07 10.77 22.81
CA ILE A 3 -19.17 10.28 23.86
C ILE A 3 -19.08 8.74 23.81
N LEU A 4 -20.19 8.07 23.52
CA LEU A 4 -20.26 6.62 23.38
C LEU A 4 -19.43 6.10 22.19
N ASP A 5 -19.38 6.84 21.09
CA ASP A 5 -18.55 6.47 19.92
C ASP A 5 -17.06 6.58 20.24
N GLY A 6 -16.67 7.59 21.00
CA GLY A 6 -15.30 7.73 21.52
C GLY A 6 -14.88 6.54 22.39
N PHE A 7 -15.75 6.11 23.34
CA PHE A 7 -15.47 4.93 24.17
C PHE A 7 -15.40 3.63 23.37
N ARG A 8 -16.25 3.46 22.35
CA ARG A 8 -16.22 2.28 21.47
C ARG A 8 -14.93 2.22 20.66
N LYS A 9 -14.50 3.35 20.08
CA LYS A 9 -13.24 3.45 19.31
C LYS A 9 -12.03 3.13 20.21
N GLU A 10 -11.94 3.73 21.40
CA GLU A 10 -10.84 3.50 22.32
C GLU A 10 -10.78 2.04 22.81
N ARG A 11 -11.93 1.44 23.10
CA ARG A 11 -12.01 0.01 23.47
C ARG A 11 -11.54 -0.89 22.33
N ALA A 12 -11.93 -0.59 21.08
CA ALA A 12 -11.49 -1.33 19.90
C ALA A 12 -9.97 -1.19 19.68
N ARG A 13 -9.43 0.02 19.86
CA ARG A 13 -7.99 0.30 19.78
C ARG A 13 -7.21 -0.49 20.82
N LYS A 14 -7.64 -0.45 22.10
CA LYS A 14 -6.99 -1.21 23.19
C LYS A 14 -7.04 -2.72 22.94
N LYS A 15 -8.17 -3.25 22.47
CA LYS A 15 -8.29 -4.67 22.09
C LYS A 15 -7.33 -5.01 20.97
N GLY A 16 -7.20 -4.14 19.95
CA GLY A 16 -6.24 -4.30 18.86
C GLY A 16 -4.80 -4.34 19.37
N LEU A 17 -4.39 -3.37 20.20
CA LEU A 17 -3.05 -3.35 20.81
C LEU A 17 -2.74 -4.61 21.61
N ALA A 18 -3.68 -5.12 22.41
CA ALA A 18 -3.49 -6.37 23.14
C ALA A 18 -3.28 -7.57 22.20
N ALA A 19 -3.91 -7.60 21.03
CA ALA A 19 -3.68 -8.63 20.03
C ALA A 19 -2.29 -8.48 19.33
N VAL A 20 -1.86 -7.22 19.11
CA VAL A 20 -0.51 -6.90 18.62
C VAL A 20 0.56 -7.40 19.60
N ASP A 21 0.38 -7.14 20.90
CA ASP A 21 1.31 -7.54 21.97
C ASP A 21 1.42 -9.07 22.10
N ARG A 22 0.34 -9.79 21.78
CA ARG A 22 0.34 -11.27 21.75
C ARG A 22 0.85 -11.85 20.43
N HIS A 23 1.32 -11.03 19.50
CA HIS A 23 1.77 -11.42 18.17
C HIS A 23 0.74 -12.25 17.37
N GLU A 24 -0.54 -11.92 17.51
CA GLU A 24 -1.63 -12.64 16.87
C GLU A 24 -1.80 -12.32 15.37
N GLY A 25 -1.04 -11.34 14.85
CA GLY A 25 -1.02 -10.97 13.42
C GLY A 25 -0.35 -12.01 12.54
N PRO A 26 -0.21 -11.72 11.22
CA PRO A 26 -0.51 -10.43 10.60
C PRO A 26 -2.02 -10.15 10.51
N PHE A 27 -2.39 -8.87 10.58
CA PHE A 27 -3.73 -8.36 10.29
C PHE A 27 -3.80 -7.74 8.89
N TYR A 28 -2.67 -7.31 8.38
CA TYR A 28 -2.44 -6.75 7.06
C TYR A 28 -1.39 -7.61 6.35
N LEU A 29 -1.73 -8.13 5.20
CA LEU A 29 -0.86 -9.02 4.45
C LEU A 29 -0.59 -8.43 3.07
N THR A 30 0.68 -8.29 2.70
CA THR A 30 1.09 -7.93 1.35
C THR A 30 1.50 -9.20 0.61
N LEU A 31 0.80 -9.52 -0.46
CA LEU A 31 1.07 -10.66 -1.33
C LEU A 31 1.66 -10.16 -2.65
N PHE A 32 2.93 -10.44 -2.87
CA PHE A 32 3.55 -10.34 -4.18
C PHE A 32 3.17 -11.59 -4.98
N VAL A 33 2.13 -11.51 -5.80
CA VAL A 33 1.59 -12.71 -6.44
C VAL A 33 2.41 -13.19 -7.63
N THR A 34 3.21 -12.33 -8.26
CA THR A 34 4.07 -12.68 -9.40
C THR A 34 5.32 -11.81 -9.46
N ASN A 35 6.42 -12.39 -9.97
CA ASN A 35 7.63 -11.64 -10.32
C ASN A 35 7.62 -11.16 -11.79
N ARG A 36 6.56 -11.44 -12.55
CA ARG A 36 6.42 -10.95 -13.93
C ARG A 36 5.91 -9.50 -13.92
N CYS A 37 6.59 -8.63 -14.69
CA CYS A 37 6.15 -7.26 -14.93
C CYS A 37 6.58 -6.82 -16.34
N ASN A 38 5.74 -6.02 -16.98
CA ASN A 38 6.02 -5.43 -18.29
C ASN A 38 6.81 -4.11 -18.22
N MET A 39 7.01 -3.56 -17.01
CA MET A 39 7.69 -2.29 -16.79
C MET A 39 9.02 -2.45 -16.05
N ARG A 40 9.88 -1.43 -16.14
CA ARG A 40 11.16 -1.31 -15.43
C ARG A 40 11.31 0.10 -14.86
N CYS A 41 10.35 0.45 -13.98
CA CYS A 41 10.22 1.80 -13.44
C CYS A 41 11.50 2.26 -12.75
N ALA A 42 11.87 3.53 -12.96
CA ALA A 42 13.11 4.10 -12.44
C ALA A 42 13.20 4.11 -10.90
N HIS A 43 12.05 4.14 -10.21
CA HIS A 43 11.96 4.12 -8.73
C HIS A 43 11.56 2.75 -8.15
N CYS A 44 11.47 1.70 -8.97
CA CYS A 44 11.03 0.40 -8.50
C CYS A 44 12.10 -0.28 -7.66
N PHE A 45 11.82 -0.46 -6.38
CA PHE A 45 12.73 -1.15 -5.45
C PHE A 45 12.84 -2.67 -5.74
N TYR A 46 11.90 -3.23 -6.49
CA TYR A 46 11.78 -4.65 -6.78
C TYR A 46 12.31 -5.06 -8.16
N VAL A 47 12.86 -4.12 -8.93
CA VAL A 47 13.21 -4.31 -10.36
C VAL A 47 14.27 -5.40 -10.58
N GLU A 48 15.24 -5.55 -9.68
CA GLU A 48 16.27 -6.59 -9.82
C GLU A 48 15.68 -7.99 -9.65
N THR A 49 14.80 -8.17 -8.66
CA THR A 49 14.08 -9.42 -8.47
C THR A 49 13.21 -9.77 -9.68
N MET A 50 12.55 -8.78 -10.28
CA MET A 50 11.76 -8.97 -11.50
C MET A 50 12.64 -9.30 -12.73
N ASN A 51 13.90 -8.92 -12.74
CA ASN A 51 14.84 -9.24 -13.81
C ASN A 51 15.47 -10.63 -13.66
N ALA A 52 15.51 -11.16 -12.43
CA ALA A 52 16.06 -12.47 -12.16
C ALA A 52 15.17 -13.60 -12.72
N ALA A 53 15.78 -14.75 -12.99
CA ALA A 53 15.10 -15.99 -13.35
C ALA A 53 15.34 -17.02 -12.20
N PRO A 54 14.39 -17.92 -11.92
CA PRO A 54 13.05 -18.03 -12.50
C PRO A 54 12.11 -16.90 -12.06
N LYS A 55 10.96 -16.79 -12.74
CA LYS A 55 9.91 -15.82 -12.37
C LYS A 55 8.72 -16.55 -11.73
N PRO A 56 8.82 -16.88 -10.43
CA PRO A 56 7.78 -17.60 -9.73
C PRO A 56 6.50 -16.77 -9.64
N GLU A 57 5.40 -17.49 -9.50
CA GLU A 57 4.05 -16.95 -9.32
C GLU A 57 3.32 -17.79 -8.28
N LEU A 58 2.54 -17.16 -7.40
CA LEU A 58 1.68 -17.90 -6.48
C LEU A 58 0.49 -18.48 -7.23
N THR A 59 0.07 -19.67 -6.81
CA THR A 59 -1.22 -20.23 -7.21
C THR A 59 -2.32 -19.82 -6.22
N ALA A 60 -3.57 -19.88 -6.65
CA ALA A 60 -4.71 -19.62 -5.76
C ALA A 60 -4.77 -20.65 -4.60
N GLU A 61 -4.33 -21.89 -4.83
CA GLU A 61 -4.19 -22.89 -3.77
C GLU A 61 -3.18 -22.49 -2.71
N GLN A 62 -2.01 -22.03 -3.13
CA GLN A 62 -0.96 -21.53 -2.21
C GLN A 62 -1.46 -20.32 -1.43
N VAL A 63 -2.14 -19.36 -2.08
CA VAL A 63 -2.76 -18.22 -1.39
C VAL A 63 -3.76 -18.70 -0.35
N GLY A 64 -4.60 -19.69 -0.66
CA GLY A 64 -5.53 -20.30 0.30
C GLY A 64 -4.82 -20.88 1.54
N LYS A 65 -3.74 -21.61 1.36
CA LYS A 65 -2.92 -22.16 2.48
C LYS A 65 -2.27 -21.05 3.31
N ILE A 66 -1.71 -20.03 2.66
CA ILE A 66 -1.07 -18.87 3.31
C ILE A 66 -2.03 -18.17 4.28
N ILE A 67 -3.24 -17.89 3.83
CA ILE A 67 -4.22 -17.10 4.61
C ILE A 67 -4.97 -17.93 5.66
N ALA A 68 -4.99 -19.24 5.57
CA ALA A 68 -5.82 -20.12 6.40
C ALA A 68 -5.59 -19.91 7.90
N GLY A 69 -4.33 -19.81 8.34
CA GLY A 69 -3.96 -19.63 9.75
C GLY A 69 -4.38 -18.29 10.36
N PHE A 70 -4.73 -17.31 9.52
CA PHE A 70 -5.15 -15.97 9.92
C PHE A 70 -6.55 -15.61 9.41
N SER A 71 -7.31 -16.56 8.92
CA SER A 71 -8.60 -16.37 8.26
C SER A 71 -9.59 -15.49 9.03
N LYS A 72 -9.61 -15.56 10.36
CA LYS A 72 -10.50 -14.76 11.24
C LYS A 72 -9.88 -13.44 11.72
N ARG A 73 -8.67 -13.09 11.27
CA ARG A 73 -7.91 -11.95 11.78
C ARG A 73 -7.49 -10.97 10.70
N LEU A 74 -7.42 -11.41 9.45
CA LEU A 74 -7.07 -10.53 8.33
C LEU A 74 -8.09 -9.41 8.19
N VAL A 75 -7.59 -8.18 8.21
CA VAL A 75 -8.35 -6.95 8.03
C VAL A 75 -8.29 -6.51 6.57
N SER A 76 -7.10 -6.53 5.98
CA SER A 76 -6.86 -6.17 4.59
C SER A 76 -5.74 -7.03 4.00
N VAL A 77 -5.85 -7.30 2.71
CA VAL A 77 -4.79 -7.91 1.91
C VAL A 77 -4.46 -6.99 0.75
N ILE A 78 -3.17 -6.66 0.62
CA ILE A 78 -2.64 -5.95 -0.54
C ILE A 78 -2.14 -7.01 -1.53
N VAL A 79 -2.73 -7.03 -2.71
CA VAL A 79 -2.31 -7.87 -3.84
C VAL A 79 -1.47 -7.03 -4.78
N THR A 80 -0.20 -7.38 -4.90
CA THR A 80 0.81 -6.63 -5.65
C THR A 80 1.81 -7.61 -6.30
N GLY A 81 3.00 -7.17 -6.64
CA GLY A 81 4.07 -8.00 -7.20
C GLY A 81 4.87 -7.27 -8.26
N GLY A 82 5.14 -7.94 -9.37
CA GLY A 82 5.52 -7.28 -10.62
C GLY A 82 4.31 -6.50 -11.14
N GLU A 83 3.47 -7.16 -11.93
CA GLU A 83 2.16 -6.64 -12.35
C GLU A 83 1.09 -7.71 -12.12
N PRO A 84 0.19 -7.53 -11.14
CA PRO A 84 -0.81 -8.55 -10.79
C PRO A 84 -1.72 -8.96 -11.95
N PHE A 85 -2.07 -8.03 -12.85
CA PHE A 85 -2.90 -8.37 -14.01
C PHE A 85 -2.21 -9.31 -15.02
N ILE A 86 -0.89 -9.57 -14.86
CA ILE A 86 -0.18 -10.61 -15.62
C ILE A 86 -0.35 -11.98 -14.96
N ALA A 87 -0.55 -12.06 -13.64
CA ALA A 87 -0.72 -13.32 -12.92
C ALA A 87 -1.86 -14.14 -13.49
N ASP A 88 -1.62 -15.45 -13.68
CA ASP A 88 -2.59 -16.29 -14.41
C ASP A 88 -3.86 -16.51 -13.58
N GLU A 89 -3.75 -16.75 -12.28
CA GLU A 89 -4.86 -17.08 -11.36
C GLU A 89 -5.31 -15.87 -10.50
N LEU A 90 -5.18 -14.63 -11.00
CA LEU A 90 -5.52 -13.43 -10.22
C LEU A 90 -6.97 -13.44 -9.72
N THR A 91 -7.92 -13.83 -10.58
CA THR A 91 -9.35 -13.90 -10.24
C THR A 91 -9.59 -14.83 -9.06
N GLU A 92 -9.06 -16.04 -9.15
CA GLU A 92 -9.21 -17.10 -8.15
C GLU A 92 -8.54 -16.71 -6.82
N MET A 93 -7.39 -16.02 -6.87
CA MET A 93 -6.73 -15.49 -5.68
C MET A 93 -7.61 -14.46 -4.97
N LEU A 94 -8.17 -13.48 -5.67
CA LEU A 94 -9.06 -12.47 -5.11
C LEU A 94 -10.30 -13.10 -4.47
N VAL A 95 -10.91 -14.06 -5.15
CA VAL A 95 -12.08 -14.79 -4.64
C VAL A 95 -11.73 -15.58 -3.38
N ARG A 96 -10.59 -16.27 -3.34
CA ARG A 96 -10.16 -17.03 -2.16
C ARG A 96 -9.88 -16.14 -0.96
N ILE A 97 -9.19 -15.02 -1.16
CA ILE A 97 -8.87 -14.08 -0.06
C ILE A 97 -10.16 -13.67 0.66
N GLU A 98 -11.19 -13.33 -0.06
CA GLU A 98 -12.42 -12.86 0.54
C GLU A 98 -13.29 -14.00 1.08
N ARG A 99 -13.44 -15.08 0.32
CA ARG A 99 -14.28 -16.21 0.70
C ARG A 99 -13.74 -16.97 1.91
N ASP A 100 -12.42 -17.16 1.97
CA ASP A 100 -11.78 -18.05 2.93
C ASP A 100 -11.33 -17.28 4.20
N THR A 101 -11.56 -15.96 4.27
CA THR A 101 -11.17 -15.14 5.43
C THR A 101 -12.25 -14.15 5.89
N SER A 102 -11.98 -13.44 7.00
CA SER A 102 -12.78 -12.28 7.42
C SER A 102 -12.36 -10.97 6.77
N CYS A 103 -11.42 -11.02 5.81
CA CYS A 103 -10.94 -9.84 5.09
C CYS A 103 -12.09 -9.15 4.36
N ARG A 104 -12.22 -7.84 4.57
CA ARG A 104 -13.26 -7.02 3.94
C ARG A 104 -12.71 -6.04 2.92
N TYR A 105 -11.39 -5.92 2.86
CA TYR A 105 -10.70 -4.94 2.04
C TYR A 105 -9.55 -5.62 1.32
N ILE A 106 -9.65 -5.70 0.00
CA ILE A 106 -8.56 -6.11 -0.87
C ILE A 106 -8.07 -4.86 -1.59
N ASP A 107 -6.80 -4.53 -1.41
CA ASP A 107 -6.13 -3.48 -2.17
C ASP A 107 -5.36 -4.15 -3.31
N LEU A 108 -5.65 -3.78 -4.55
CA LEU A 108 -5.01 -4.31 -5.75
C LEU A 108 -4.18 -3.22 -6.41
N ASP A 109 -2.86 -3.33 -6.29
CA ASP A 109 -1.92 -2.38 -6.86
C ASP A 109 -1.56 -2.79 -8.29
N THR A 110 -1.72 -1.89 -9.26
CA THR A 110 -1.43 -2.16 -10.67
C THR A 110 -0.76 -0.97 -11.35
N ASN A 111 0.02 -1.26 -12.39
CA ASN A 111 0.54 -0.22 -13.28
C ASN A 111 -0.50 0.25 -14.33
N GLY A 112 -1.65 -0.41 -14.43
CA GLY A 112 -2.76 -0.03 -15.29
C GLY A 112 -2.52 -0.22 -16.80
N TYR A 113 -1.50 -0.99 -17.19
CA TYR A 113 -1.14 -1.12 -18.62
C TYR A 113 -2.10 -1.99 -19.44
N TYR A 114 -2.92 -2.81 -18.80
CA TYR A 114 -3.76 -3.82 -19.45
C TYR A 114 -5.26 -3.56 -19.22
N PRO A 115 -5.85 -2.47 -19.76
CA PRO A 115 -7.28 -2.17 -19.55
C PRO A 115 -8.20 -3.30 -20.05
N GLU A 116 -7.79 -4.04 -21.09
CA GLU A 116 -8.49 -5.19 -21.64
C GLU A 116 -8.56 -6.41 -20.70
N ARG A 117 -7.68 -6.47 -19.70
CA ARG A 117 -7.67 -7.56 -18.70
C ARG A 117 -8.64 -7.33 -17.54
N ILE A 118 -9.19 -6.14 -17.40
CA ILE A 118 -10.17 -5.82 -16.35
C ILE A 118 -11.38 -6.76 -16.50
N ASP A 119 -11.94 -6.85 -17.68
CA ASP A 119 -13.13 -7.67 -17.94
C ASP A 119 -12.86 -9.16 -17.80
N ALA A 120 -11.64 -9.61 -18.12
CA ALA A 120 -11.26 -11.01 -18.00
C ALA A 120 -10.88 -11.45 -16.58
N LYS A 121 -10.36 -10.55 -15.74
CA LYS A 121 -9.78 -10.94 -14.43
C LYS A 121 -10.45 -10.27 -13.24
N LEU A 122 -10.79 -8.98 -13.33
CA LEU A 122 -11.37 -8.25 -12.20
C LEU A 122 -12.90 -8.42 -12.15
N VAL A 123 -13.59 -8.31 -13.28
CA VAL A 123 -15.06 -8.44 -13.32
C VAL A 123 -15.53 -9.77 -12.76
N PRO A 124 -14.98 -10.94 -13.15
CA PRO A 124 -15.39 -12.21 -12.55
C PRO A 124 -15.13 -12.32 -11.04
N ALA A 125 -14.09 -11.66 -10.52
CA ALA A 125 -13.88 -11.58 -9.08
C ALA A 125 -14.95 -10.70 -8.41
N LEU A 126 -15.24 -9.51 -8.96
CA LEU A 126 -16.27 -8.61 -8.45
C LEU A 126 -17.66 -9.24 -8.40
N GLU A 127 -17.97 -10.16 -9.31
CA GLU A 127 -19.25 -10.89 -9.33
C GLU A 127 -19.36 -11.89 -8.17
N GLN A 128 -18.24 -12.40 -7.66
CA GLN A 128 -18.19 -13.45 -6.65
C GLN A 128 -17.84 -12.94 -5.25
N VAL A 129 -17.13 -11.79 -5.14
CA VAL A 129 -16.62 -11.23 -3.88
C VAL A 129 -17.60 -10.22 -3.32
N PRO A 130 -18.21 -10.42 -2.12
CA PRO A 130 -19.08 -9.43 -1.49
C PRO A 130 -18.33 -8.30 -0.77
N GLY A 131 -17.04 -8.44 -0.51
CA GLY A 131 -16.19 -7.42 0.11
C GLY A 131 -15.80 -6.27 -0.82
N GLN A 132 -15.05 -5.32 -0.30
CA GLN A 132 -14.57 -4.17 -1.06
C GLN A 132 -13.24 -4.51 -1.76
N ILE A 133 -13.17 -4.26 -3.06
CA ILE A 133 -11.91 -4.24 -3.81
C ILE A 133 -11.57 -2.78 -4.14
N ASN A 134 -10.39 -2.35 -3.70
CA ASN A 134 -9.82 -1.04 -4.02
C ASN A 134 -8.68 -1.23 -5.02
N VAL A 135 -8.80 -0.65 -6.20
CA VAL A 135 -7.76 -0.73 -7.24
C VAL A 135 -6.95 0.55 -7.24
N GLN A 136 -5.66 0.45 -6.93
CA GLN A 136 -4.72 1.57 -6.95
C GLN A 136 -3.91 1.51 -8.23
N VAL A 137 -4.16 2.46 -9.14
CA VAL A 137 -3.45 2.55 -10.41
C VAL A 137 -2.30 3.53 -10.27
N SER A 138 -1.11 3.05 -10.54
CA SER A 138 0.09 3.87 -10.48
C SER A 138 0.14 4.89 -11.61
N LEU A 139 0.24 6.19 -11.28
CA LEU A 139 0.34 7.26 -12.26
C LEU A 139 1.28 8.37 -11.74
N ASP A 140 2.49 8.48 -12.33
CA ASP A 140 3.59 9.26 -11.76
C ASP A 140 3.85 10.61 -12.45
N GLY A 141 2.90 11.17 -13.14
CA GLY A 141 3.00 12.44 -13.84
C GLY A 141 2.10 12.48 -15.06
N LEU A 142 2.20 13.54 -15.84
CA LEU A 142 1.59 13.63 -17.16
C LEU A 142 2.32 12.72 -18.15
N GLU A 143 1.85 12.63 -19.38
CA GLU A 143 2.23 11.59 -20.33
C GLU A 143 3.75 11.41 -20.49
N ALA A 144 4.48 12.49 -20.74
CA ALA A 144 5.93 12.40 -20.97
C ALA A 144 6.68 11.90 -19.75
N THR A 145 6.44 12.51 -18.58
CA THR A 145 7.10 12.18 -17.32
C THR A 145 6.71 10.79 -16.84
N HIS A 146 5.43 10.42 -16.93
CA HIS A 146 4.98 9.08 -16.56
C HIS A 146 5.64 8.01 -17.41
N ASN A 147 5.61 8.15 -18.75
CA ASN A 147 6.21 7.18 -19.67
C ASN A 147 7.72 7.04 -19.45
N GLU A 148 8.40 8.14 -19.13
CA GLU A 148 9.83 8.13 -18.84
C GLU A 148 10.15 7.43 -17.51
N ILE A 149 9.40 7.72 -16.43
CA ILE A 149 9.57 7.07 -15.11
C ILE A 149 9.26 5.58 -15.24
N ARG A 150 8.19 5.20 -15.93
CA ARG A 150 7.75 3.81 -16.09
C ARG A 150 8.56 3.02 -17.11
N LYS A 151 9.43 3.70 -17.89
CA LYS A 151 10.28 3.10 -18.94
C LYS A 151 9.46 2.34 -19.99
N LEU A 152 8.26 2.83 -20.30
CA LEU A 152 7.38 2.22 -21.28
C LEU A 152 6.55 3.31 -21.97
N LYS A 153 6.65 3.36 -23.30
CA LYS A 153 5.83 4.25 -24.13
C LYS A 153 4.35 3.86 -23.96
N ASP A 154 3.45 4.81 -24.16
CA ASP A 154 2.00 4.65 -24.05
C ASP A 154 1.47 4.22 -22.66
N SER A 155 2.33 4.07 -21.66
CA SER A 155 1.93 3.66 -20.32
C SER A 155 0.93 4.62 -19.67
N PHE A 156 1.07 5.93 -19.90
CA PHE A 156 0.10 6.92 -19.43
C PHE A 156 -1.29 6.72 -20.07
N THR A 157 -1.33 6.64 -21.40
CA THR A 157 -2.59 6.44 -22.12
C THR A 157 -3.30 5.17 -21.70
N LYS A 158 -2.56 4.08 -21.50
CA LYS A 158 -3.09 2.80 -21.02
C LYS A 158 -3.62 2.91 -19.59
N ALA A 159 -2.87 3.51 -18.67
CA ALA A 159 -3.28 3.70 -17.28
C ALA A 159 -4.52 4.60 -17.16
N VAL A 160 -4.61 5.65 -17.96
CA VAL A 160 -5.82 6.51 -18.03
C VAL A 160 -7.02 5.73 -18.56
N ALA A 161 -6.85 4.92 -19.61
CA ALA A 161 -7.92 4.06 -20.12
C ALA A 161 -8.37 3.04 -19.06
N PHE A 162 -7.43 2.47 -18.33
CA PHE A 162 -7.68 1.56 -17.21
C PHE A 162 -8.52 2.24 -16.11
N LEU A 163 -8.14 3.44 -15.68
CA LEU A 163 -8.87 4.24 -14.69
C LEU A 163 -10.29 4.58 -15.16
N LYS A 164 -10.46 4.99 -16.42
CA LYS A 164 -11.79 5.27 -17.00
C LYS A 164 -12.67 4.03 -17.01
N ARG A 165 -12.10 2.86 -17.33
CA ARG A 165 -12.85 1.59 -17.26
C ARG A 165 -13.26 1.24 -15.83
N LEU A 166 -12.37 1.40 -14.84
CA LEU A 166 -12.73 1.22 -13.43
C LEU A 166 -13.85 2.17 -13.00
N LYS A 167 -13.78 3.44 -13.41
CA LYS A 167 -14.82 4.44 -13.12
C LYS A 167 -16.18 4.01 -13.63
N ALA A 168 -16.24 3.54 -14.85
CA ALA A 168 -17.50 3.02 -15.43
C ALA A 168 -18.03 1.77 -14.69
N LEU A 169 -17.14 0.90 -14.21
CA LEU A 169 -17.54 -0.30 -13.47
C LEU A 169 -18.08 0.00 -12.06
N GLN A 170 -17.75 1.15 -11.46
CA GLN A 170 -18.27 1.54 -10.15
C GLN A 170 -19.80 1.69 -10.14
N GLU A 171 -20.42 2.01 -11.26
CA GLU A 171 -21.89 2.06 -11.39
C GLU A 171 -22.52 0.67 -11.21
N ARG A 172 -21.89 -0.35 -11.78
CA ARG A 172 -22.34 -1.75 -11.68
C ARG A 172 -21.93 -2.40 -10.35
N PHE A 173 -20.75 -2.04 -9.84
CA PHE A 173 -20.14 -2.62 -8.63
C PHE A 173 -19.84 -1.53 -7.62
N PRO A 174 -20.80 -1.11 -6.76
CA PRO A 174 -20.57 -0.04 -5.76
C PRO A 174 -19.47 -0.35 -4.73
N ARG A 175 -19.06 -1.63 -4.63
CA ARG A 175 -17.96 -2.09 -3.76
C ARG A 175 -16.59 -1.95 -4.40
N LEU A 176 -16.52 -1.65 -5.69
CA LEU A 176 -15.29 -1.31 -6.37
C LEU A 176 -14.94 0.14 -6.05
N THR A 177 -13.80 0.36 -5.43
CA THR A 177 -13.19 1.69 -5.34
C THR A 177 -11.93 1.73 -6.18
N ALA A 178 -11.59 2.91 -6.67
CA ALA A 178 -10.40 3.09 -7.48
C ALA A 178 -9.77 4.45 -7.19
N CYS A 179 -8.45 4.52 -7.25
CA CYS A 179 -7.71 5.77 -7.18
C CYS A 179 -6.45 5.70 -8.07
N ALA A 180 -5.97 6.87 -8.48
CA ALA A 180 -4.62 7.00 -8.97
C ALA A 180 -3.66 7.20 -7.79
N LEU A 181 -2.49 6.56 -7.81
CA LEU A 181 -1.45 6.71 -6.81
C LEU A 181 -0.16 7.20 -7.46
N THR A 182 0.33 8.35 -7.01
CA THR A 182 1.62 8.91 -7.45
C THR A 182 2.69 8.68 -6.40
N CYS A 183 3.82 8.10 -6.82
CA CYS A 183 5.05 8.08 -6.04
C CYS A 183 5.83 9.37 -6.29
N VAL A 184 5.64 10.37 -5.42
CA VAL A 184 6.26 11.70 -5.55
C VAL A 184 7.78 11.59 -5.40
N ASN A 185 8.50 12.10 -6.36
CA ASN A 185 9.95 12.13 -6.43
C ASN A 185 10.43 13.41 -7.12
N ALA A 186 11.74 13.65 -7.18
CA ALA A 186 12.31 14.87 -7.72
C ALA A 186 11.95 15.14 -9.20
N ARG A 187 11.59 14.11 -9.98
CA ARG A 187 11.24 14.25 -11.38
C ARG A 187 9.80 14.73 -11.62
N ASN A 188 8.88 14.29 -10.77
CA ASN A 188 7.46 14.51 -11.01
C ASN A 188 6.81 15.52 -10.06
N LEU A 189 7.57 16.10 -9.13
CA LEU A 189 7.04 16.99 -8.10
C LEU A 189 6.18 18.11 -8.68
N ASP A 190 6.63 18.75 -9.74
CA ASP A 190 5.94 19.90 -10.37
C ASP A 190 4.70 19.48 -11.17
N GLU A 191 4.55 18.21 -11.48
CA GLU A 191 3.39 17.69 -12.22
C GLU A 191 2.30 17.10 -11.31
N VAL A 192 2.53 16.99 -9.99
CA VAL A 192 1.55 16.38 -9.07
C VAL A 192 0.23 17.14 -9.05
N LEU A 193 0.28 18.48 -8.99
CA LEU A 193 -0.94 19.31 -9.00
C LEU A 193 -1.64 19.31 -10.37
N PRO A 194 -0.94 19.54 -11.50
CA PRO A 194 -1.53 19.36 -12.83
C PRO A 194 -2.17 17.97 -13.04
N LEU A 195 -1.52 16.91 -12.57
CA LEU A 195 -2.05 15.55 -12.66
C LEU A 195 -3.31 15.37 -11.80
N ARG A 196 -3.34 15.92 -10.57
CA ARG A 196 -4.55 15.91 -9.73
C ARG A 196 -5.73 16.56 -10.44
N ASP A 197 -5.49 17.72 -11.04
CA ASP A 197 -6.53 18.49 -11.74
C ASP A 197 -7.02 17.75 -12.99
N PHE A 198 -6.10 17.13 -13.74
CA PHE A 198 -6.44 16.23 -14.87
C PHE A 198 -7.32 15.06 -14.41
N LEU A 199 -6.89 14.34 -13.37
CA LEU A 199 -7.62 13.17 -12.85
C LEU A 199 -9.03 13.55 -12.38
N HIS A 200 -9.16 14.69 -11.73
CA HIS A 200 -10.45 15.17 -11.26
C HIS A 200 -11.40 15.52 -12.41
N ARG A 201 -10.91 16.27 -13.41
CA ARG A 201 -11.75 16.79 -14.51
C ARG A 201 -12.02 15.77 -15.60
N GLU A 202 -10.99 15.00 -15.99
CA GLU A 202 -11.06 14.15 -17.19
C GLU A 202 -11.36 12.69 -16.90
N VAL A 203 -11.14 12.24 -15.64
CA VAL A 203 -11.31 10.84 -15.25
C VAL A 203 -12.36 10.67 -14.15
N GLY A 204 -12.48 11.63 -13.23
CA GLY A 204 -13.41 11.58 -12.10
C GLY A 204 -12.98 10.56 -11.04
N ILE A 205 -11.67 10.35 -10.85
CA ILE A 205 -11.08 9.39 -9.89
C ILE A 205 -10.27 10.15 -8.83
N PRO A 206 -10.31 9.74 -7.54
CA PRO A 206 -9.46 10.27 -6.50
C PRO A 206 -7.97 10.11 -6.83
N HIS A 207 -7.17 11.10 -6.43
CA HIS A 207 -5.72 11.06 -6.53
C HIS A 207 -5.12 10.94 -5.14
N HIS A 208 -4.29 9.93 -4.92
CA HIS A 208 -3.49 9.75 -3.72
C HIS A 208 -2.01 9.95 -4.04
N ILE A 209 -1.25 10.39 -3.03
CA ILE A 209 0.19 10.57 -3.17
C ILE A 209 0.93 9.85 -2.05
N THR A 210 2.10 9.34 -2.39
CA THR A 210 3.10 8.85 -1.44
C THR A 210 4.46 9.43 -1.82
N ILE A 211 5.43 9.41 -0.91
CA ILE A 211 6.77 9.92 -1.18
C ILE A 211 7.68 8.74 -1.52
N VAL A 212 8.55 8.93 -2.49
CA VAL A 212 9.52 7.92 -2.90
C VAL A 212 10.36 7.43 -1.70
N ARG A 213 10.60 6.15 -1.66
CA ARG A 213 11.50 5.52 -0.70
C ARG A 213 12.92 5.61 -1.24
N GLY A 214 13.69 6.59 -0.84
CA GLY A 214 15.11 6.68 -1.22
C GLY A 214 15.96 5.71 -0.40
N THR A 215 17.06 5.21 -0.95
CA THR A 215 17.97 4.28 -0.28
C THR A 215 18.62 4.80 0.98
N ASP A 216 18.87 6.09 1.00
CA ASP A 216 19.54 6.74 2.14
C ASP A 216 18.53 7.36 3.12
N PHE A 217 17.25 7.40 2.77
CA PHE A 217 16.27 8.25 3.43
C PHE A 217 14.99 7.53 3.87
N GLY A 218 15.00 6.24 3.96
CA GLY A 218 13.74 5.58 4.18
C GLY A 218 13.68 4.72 5.44
N VAL A 219 14.80 4.23 5.95
CA VAL A 219 14.81 3.25 7.03
C VAL A 219 15.96 3.55 7.99
N TRP A 220 15.64 3.65 9.28
CA TRP A 220 16.61 3.91 10.33
C TRP A 220 16.51 2.86 11.44
N ASN A 221 17.61 2.68 12.16
CA ASN A 221 17.72 1.77 13.31
C ASN A 221 17.41 0.30 13.00
N VAL A 222 17.72 -0.15 11.78
CA VAL A 222 17.72 -1.57 11.42
C VAL A 222 19.15 -2.04 11.28
N PRO A 223 19.51 -3.22 11.83
CA PRO A 223 20.82 -3.82 11.59
C PRO A 223 21.07 -3.98 10.08
N LYS A 224 22.23 -3.53 9.60
CA LYS A 224 22.55 -3.57 8.16
C LYS A 224 22.50 -4.97 7.57
N ASP A 225 22.84 -5.98 8.36
CA ASP A 225 22.77 -7.39 7.99
C ASP A 225 21.34 -7.92 7.89
N PHE A 226 20.34 -7.17 8.41
CA PHE A 226 18.92 -7.53 8.35
C PHE A 226 18.12 -6.68 7.34
N LEU A 227 18.71 -5.67 6.73
CA LEU A 227 18.08 -4.96 5.61
C LEU A 227 18.02 -5.86 4.37
N SER A 228 16.90 -5.81 3.66
CA SER A 228 16.80 -6.41 2.34
C SER A 228 17.74 -5.68 1.37
N HIS A 229 18.14 -6.37 0.29
CA HIS A 229 18.88 -5.72 -0.79
C HIS A 229 17.89 -4.91 -1.64
N PHE A 230 17.70 -3.64 -1.28
CA PHE A 230 16.97 -2.73 -2.14
C PHE A 230 17.83 -2.27 -3.29
N ASN A 231 17.16 -2.18 -4.42
CA ASN A 231 17.68 -1.37 -5.50
C ASN A 231 17.60 0.09 -5.09
N PRO A 232 18.72 0.84 -5.06
CA PRO A 232 18.64 2.28 -4.92
C PRO A 232 17.75 2.80 -6.06
N THR A 233 16.70 3.53 -5.69
CA THR A 233 15.98 4.34 -6.67
C THR A 233 17.03 5.16 -7.41
N GLY A 234 16.98 5.14 -8.74
CA GLY A 234 17.92 5.92 -9.54
C GLY A 234 18.02 7.35 -9.00
N ARG A 235 19.19 7.95 -8.98
CA ARG A 235 19.43 9.29 -8.43
C ARG A 235 18.41 10.32 -8.93
N ASP A 236 17.93 10.12 -10.15
CA ASP A 236 16.93 10.97 -10.81
C ASP A 236 15.53 10.90 -10.21
N CYS A 237 15.19 9.85 -9.49
CA CYS A 237 13.93 9.69 -8.75
C CYS A 237 14.15 9.86 -7.24
N GLY A 238 15.11 10.70 -6.86
CA GLY A 238 15.43 10.98 -5.47
C GLY A 238 14.32 11.72 -4.72
N LEU A 239 14.54 11.87 -3.40
CA LEU A 239 13.64 12.63 -2.54
C LEU A 239 13.65 14.11 -2.93
N PRO A 240 12.48 14.75 -3.11
CA PRO A 240 12.39 16.20 -3.31
C PRO A 240 12.90 16.97 -2.09
N PRO A 241 13.27 18.26 -2.25
CA PRO A 241 13.57 19.14 -1.13
C PRO A 241 12.40 19.23 -0.14
N ILE A 242 12.71 19.26 1.16
CA ILE A 242 11.70 19.22 2.22
C ILE A 242 10.72 20.39 2.12
N GLU A 243 11.19 21.58 1.85
CA GLU A 243 10.32 22.76 1.73
C GLU A 243 9.31 22.59 0.59
N ARG A 244 9.75 21.99 -0.54
CA ARG A 244 8.85 21.70 -1.66
C ARG A 244 7.82 20.60 -1.31
N LEU A 245 8.17 19.65 -0.44
CA LEU A 245 7.22 18.65 0.06
C LEU A 245 6.17 19.27 0.99
N LYS A 246 6.55 20.28 1.80
CA LYS A 246 5.62 21.04 2.65
C LYS A 246 4.67 21.89 1.81
N GLU A 247 5.20 22.60 0.81
CA GLU A 247 4.39 23.36 -0.15
C GLU A 247 3.39 22.46 -0.87
N LEU A 248 3.85 21.29 -1.33
CA LEU A 248 2.98 20.32 -1.98
C LEU A 248 1.88 19.81 -1.04
N GLU A 249 2.18 19.54 0.24
CA GLU A 249 1.17 19.10 1.21
C GLU A 249 0.00 20.07 1.25
N THR A 250 0.31 21.35 1.46
CA THR A 250 -0.70 22.40 1.54
C THR A 250 -1.47 22.51 0.22
N ALA A 251 -0.78 22.70 -0.89
CA ALA A 251 -1.41 22.91 -2.20
C ALA A 251 -2.24 21.69 -2.66
N PHE A 252 -1.76 20.48 -2.38
CA PHE A 252 -2.44 19.26 -2.79
C PHE A 252 -3.72 19.02 -1.98
N TYR A 253 -3.61 19.08 -0.65
CA TYR A 253 -4.74 18.71 0.21
C TYR A 253 -5.76 19.85 0.37
N ASP A 254 -5.33 21.11 0.43
CA ASP A 254 -6.27 22.24 0.52
C ASP A 254 -6.98 22.52 -0.81
N GLY A 255 -6.38 22.12 -1.92
CA GLY A 255 -7.02 22.19 -3.25
C GLY A 255 -8.17 21.20 -3.47
N VAL A 256 -8.42 20.27 -2.54
CA VAL A 256 -9.55 19.33 -2.64
C VAL A 256 -10.83 20.01 -2.11
N PRO A 257 -11.95 19.98 -2.85
CA PRO A 257 -13.22 20.52 -2.38
C PRO A 257 -13.64 19.93 -1.02
N GLU A 258 -14.22 20.73 -0.16
CA GLU A 258 -14.59 20.33 1.21
C GLU A 258 -15.50 19.10 1.23
N ALA A 259 -16.48 19.03 0.33
CA ALA A 259 -17.39 17.90 0.19
C ALA A 259 -16.67 16.55 -0.11
N ALA A 260 -15.45 16.60 -0.64
CA ALA A 260 -14.64 15.42 -0.94
C ALA A 260 -13.63 15.06 0.17
N ARG A 261 -13.52 15.89 1.23
CA ARG A 261 -12.59 15.69 2.36
C ARG A 261 -13.10 14.66 3.36
N ASN A 262 -13.29 13.44 2.89
CA ASN A 262 -13.73 12.32 3.72
C ASN A 262 -12.60 11.79 4.63
N ARG A 263 -12.90 10.78 5.46
CA ARG A 263 -11.91 10.17 6.38
C ARG A 263 -10.67 9.63 5.67
N SER A 264 -10.80 9.09 4.47
CA SER A 264 -9.64 8.61 3.69
C SER A 264 -8.70 9.77 3.36
N TRP A 265 -9.24 10.89 2.89
CA TRP A 265 -8.48 12.11 2.61
C TRP A 265 -7.71 12.59 3.86
N LYS A 266 -8.39 12.69 5.01
CA LYS A 266 -7.77 13.11 6.30
C LYS A 266 -6.65 12.18 6.72
N THR A 267 -6.87 10.88 6.59
CA THR A 267 -5.86 9.86 6.90
C THR A 267 -4.63 9.97 6.00
N GLN A 268 -4.84 10.18 4.70
CA GLN A 268 -3.73 10.35 3.75
C GLN A 268 -2.94 11.63 4.04
N ARG A 269 -3.63 12.73 4.36
CA ARG A 269 -2.98 14.00 4.75
C ARG A 269 -2.14 13.83 6.02
N ALA A 270 -2.72 13.27 7.07
CA ALA A 270 -2.04 13.00 8.33
C ALA A 270 -0.82 12.07 8.15
N LYS A 271 -0.92 11.07 7.29
CA LYS A 271 0.21 10.21 6.91
C LYS A 271 1.31 11.01 6.20
N TYR A 272 0.94 11.83 5.22
CA TYR A 272 1.90 12.64 4.47
C TYR A 272 2.68 13.59 5.38
N ARG A 273 1.99 14.31 6.28
CA ARG A 273 2.61 15.20 7.27
C ARG A 273 3.64 14.47 8.14
N ARG A 274 3.31 13.25 8.60
CA ARG A 274 4.24 12.43 9.40
C ARG A 274 5.47 12.03 8.61
N ILE A 275 5.31 11.67 7.34
CA ILE A 275 6.44 11.36 6.47
C ILE A 275 7.36 12.58 6.35
N VAL A 276 6.82 13.75 6.02
CA VAL A 276 7.59 14.99 5.90
C VAL A 276 8.30 15.34 7.21
N GLN A 277 7.59 15.26 8.33
CA GLN A 277 8.17 15.51 9.66
C GLN A 277 9.32 14.54 9.98
N MET A 278 9.19 13.26 9.68
CA MET A 278 10.27 12.28 9.89
C MET A 278 11.48 12.55 9.00
N VAL A 279 11.26 12.92 7.74
CA VAL A 279 12.34 13.30 6.82
C VAL A 279 13.08 14.53 7.33
N GLU A 280 12.36 15.54 7.79
CA GLU A 280 12.91 16.81 8.30
C GLU A 280 13.68 16.63 9.61
N THR A 281 13.02 16.00 10.59
CA THR A 281 13.55 15.93 11.95
C THR A 281 14.52 14.78 12.19
N ARG A 282 14.54 13.78 11.30
CA ARG A 282 15.28 12.54 11.47
C ARG A 282 14.92 11.80 12.76
N LYS A 283 13.66 11.91 13.17
CA LYS A 283 13.12 11.25 14.36
C LYS A 283 11.87 10.49 14.03
N SER A 284 11.67 9.37 14.72
CA SER A 284 10.40 8.66 14.68
C SER A 284 9.29 9.50 15.29
N VAL A 285 8.16 9.60 14.62
CA VAL A 285 6.95 10.27 15.13
C VAL A 285 5.82 9.28 15.39
N LEU A 286 6.06 8.01 15.09
CA LEU A 286 5.09 6.93 15.23
C LEU A 286 5.83 5.61 15.44
N SER A 287 5.39 4.80 16.40
CA SER A 287 5.91 3.45 16.58
C SER A 287 5.53 2.56 15.40
N CYS A 288 6.52 1.98 14.73
CA CYS A 288 6.30 1.04 13.65
C CYS A 288 5.82 -0.31 14.22
N LEU A 289 4.73 -0.83 13.68
CA LEU A 289 4.17 -2.14 14.05
C LEU A 289 4.43 -3.22 12.99
N ALA A 290 5.30 -2.97 12.01
CA ALA A 290 5.69 -3.96 11.01
C ALA A 290 6.24 -5.22 11.69
N GLY A 291 5.90 -6.40 11.14
CA GLY A 291 6.23 -7.69 11.72
C GLY A 291 5.38 -8.10 12.93
N ARG A 292 4.52 -7.21 13.43
CA ARG A 292 3.49 -7.52 14.45
C ARG A 292 2.10 -7.53 13.84
N ILE A 293 1.80 -6.57 12.98
CA ILE A 293 0.51 -6.45 12.30
C ILE A 293 0.62 -6.62 10.79
N ASP A 294 1.79 -6.43 10.22
CA ASP A 294 2.06 -6.54 8.79
C ASP A 294 2.96 -7.73 8.49
N GLY A 295 2.70 -8.42 7.39
CA GLY A 295 3.56 -9.45 6.82
C GLY A 295 3.63 -9.32 5.31
N VAL A 296 4.73 -9.78 4.72
CA VAL A 296 4.97 -9.75 3.27
C VAL A 296 5.31 -11.16 2.79
N VAL A 297 4.61 -11.64 1.78
CA VAL A 297 4.87 -12.93 1.13
C VAL A 297 5.23 -12.68 -0.32
N TYR A 298 6.33 -13.29 -0.75
CA TYR A 298 6.84 -13.21 -2.12
C TYR A 298 6.44 -14.45 -2.94
N PRO A 299 6.46 -14.37 -4.28
CA PRO A 299 5.95 -15.43 -5.15
C PRO A 299 6.70 -16.75 -5.05
N ASP A 300 7.93 -16.73 -4.60
CA ASP A 300 8.80 -17.90 -4.39
C ASP A 300 8.66 -18.52 -2.99
N GLY A 301 7.75 -18.00 -2.17
CA GLY A 301 7.44 -18.47 -0.83
C GLY A 301 8.24 -17.79 0.29
N TRP A 302 9.17 -16.90 -0.01
CA TRP A 302 9.86 -16.14 1.02
C TRP A 302 8.91 -15.22 1.77
N VAL A 303 9.13 -15.09 3.08
CA VAL A 303 8.34 -14.22 3.96
C VAL A 303 9.24 -13.23 4.65
N SER A 304 8.87 -11.96 4.56
CA SER A 304 9.48 -10.87 5.32
C SER A 304 8.48 -10.25 6.31
N LEU A 305 8.98 -9.75 7.42
CA LEU A 305 8.17 -9.02 8.40
C LEU A 305 7.84 -7.59 7.94
N CYS A 306 8.67 -7.08 7.04
CA CYS A 306 8.56 -5.78 6.40
C CYS A 306 9.23 -5.88 5.03
N GLU A 307 8.75 -5.13 4.04
CA GLU A 307 9.41 -5.09 2.72
C GLU A 307 10.88 -4.67 2.80
N PHE A 308 11.27 -3.92 3.83
CA PHE A 308 12.65 -3.48 4.05
C PHE A 308 13.52 -4.50 4.79
N SER A 309 12.96 -5.57 5.35
CA SER A 309 13.72 -6.59 6.05
C SER A 309 14.07 -7.76 5.15
N LYS A 310 15.18 -8.45 5.48
CA LYS A 310 15.42 -9.78 4.93
C LYS A 310 14.28 -10.74 5.32
N ALA A 311 14.09 -11.74 4.49
CA ALA A 311 13.14 -12.80 4.78
C ALA A 311 13.52 -13.55 6.06
N VAL A 312 12.51 -13.96 6.81
CA VAL A 312 12.64 -14.73 8.05
C VAL A 312 12.43 -16.24 7.84
N GLY A 313 12.03 -16.66 6.65
CA GLY A 313 11.87 -18.06 6.27
C GLY A 313 11.18 -18.20 4.92
N ASN A 314 11.07 -19.46 4.47
CA ASN A 314 10.36 -19.78 3.23
C ASN A 314 9.17 -20.70 3.55
N LEU A 315 8.00 -20.40 3.00
CA LEU A 315 6.74 -21.13 3.23
C LEU A 315 6.79 -22.59 2.71
N LYS A 316 7.68 -22.90 1.78
CA LYS A 316 7.90 -24.28 1.32
C LYS A 316 8.35 -25.20 2.43
N ASP A 317 9.08 -24.66 3.43
CA ASP A 317 9.54 -25.41 4.60
C ASP A 317 8.42 -25.63 5.64
N PHE A 318 7.25 -24.99 5.43
CA PHE A 318 6.09 -25.00 6.33
C PHE A 318 4.79 -25.44 5.63
N ASP A 319 4.87 -26.14 4.51
CA ASP A 319 3.71 -26.53 3.67
C ASP A 319 2.74 -25.36 3.38
N TRP A 320 3.29 -24.17 3.16
CA TRP A 320 2.58 -22.91 2.93
C TRP A 320 1.77 -22.41 4.14
N ASP A 321 1.97 -22.94 5.33
CA ASP A 321 1.36 -22.41 6.57
C ASP A 321 2.14 -21.18 7.09
N LEU A 322 1.65 -20.00 6.74
CA LEU A 322 2.20 -18.74 7.24
C LEU A 322 2.11 -18.65 8.77
N SER A 323 1.12 -19.27 9.41
CA SER A 323 0.95 -19.17 10.86
C SER A 323 2.04 -19.92 11.61
N ALA A 324 2.52 -21.04 11.07
CA ALA A 324 3.65 -21.77 11.63
C ALA A 324 4.95 -20.95 11.50
N LEU A 325 5.22 -20.40 10.30
CA LEU A 325 6.39 -19.55 10.09
C LEU A 325 6.33 -18.28 10.95
N TRP A 326 5.17 -17.65 11.08
CA TRP A 326 4.98 -16.42 11.87
C TRP A 326 5.34 -16.58 13.35
N ARG A 327 5.15 -17.79 13.91
CA ARG A 327 5.50 -18.14 15.28
C ARG A 327 6.89 -18.76 15.43
N SER A 328 7.66 -18.86 14.35
CA SER A 328 9.00 -19.44 14.37
C SER A 328 10.00 -18.59 15.17
N PRO A 329 11.08 -19.20 15.71
CA PRO A 329 12.16 -18.43 16.34
C PRO A 329 12.80 -17.40 15.42
N ALA A 330 12.87 -17.68 14.12
CA ALA A 330 13.42 -16.74 13.13
C ALA A 330 12.54 -15.49 12.97
N ALA A 331 11.20 -15.64 12.97
CA ALA A 331 10.28 -14.51 12.94
C ALA A 331 10.37 -13.69 14.23
N GLU A 332 10.53 -14.34 15.38
CA GLU A 332 10.68 -13.64 16.66
C GLU A 332 11.99 -12.86 16.73
N GLU A 333 13.09 -13.46 16.27
CA GLU A 333 14.37 -12.74 16.13
C GLU A 333 14.26 -11.56 15.19
N GLY A 334 13.58 -11.71 14.07
CA GLY A 334 13.29 -10.62 13.13
C GLY A 334 12.53 -9.47 13.79
N ARG A 335 11.49 -9.75 14.59
CA ARG A 335 10.75 -8.71 15.35
C ARG A 335 11.64 -7.97 16.33
N ARG A 336 12.54 -8.67 17.03
CA ARG A 336 13.52 -8.02 17.92
C ARG A 336 14.43 -7.06 17.15
N LYS A 337 14.92 -7.47 15.98
CA LYS A 337 15.75 -6.61 15.11
C LYS A 337 15.00 -5.38 14.58
N LEU A 338 13.69 -5.47 14.40
CA LEU A 338 12.85 -4.35 13.95
C LEU A 338 12.28 -3.49 15.07
N SER A 339 12.48 -3.83 16.34
CA SER A 339 11.82 -3.17 17.49
C SER A 339 12.13 -1.69 17.62
N ALA A 340 13.30 -1.24 17.21
CA ALA A 340 13.72 0.16 17.21
C ALA A 340 13.65 0.83 15.82
N CYS A 341 13.19 0.09 14.82
CA CYS A 341 13.10 0.56 13.45
C CYS A 341 12.03 1.64 13.28
N TRP A 342 12.33 2.61 12.45
CA TRP A 342 11.35 3.54 11.91
C TRP A 342 11.70 3.91 10.47
N CYS A 343 10.71 4.28 9.70
CA CYS A 343 10.86 4.54 8.28
C CYS A 343 9.70 5.40 7.75
N ILE A 344 9.84 5.85 6.51
CA ILE A 344 8.78 6.56 5.76
C ILE A 344 7.91 5.63 4.89
N HIS A 345 7.88 4.36 5.20
CA HIS A 345 7.08 3.38 4.46
C HIS A 345 5.58 3.63 4.63
N SER A 346 4.95 4.08 3.56
CA SER A 346 3.56 4.56 3.56
C SER A 346 2.55 3.55 4.10
N CYS A 347 2.63 2.27 3.69
CA CYS A 347 1.68 1.24 4.11
C CYS A 347 1.80 0.94 5.61
N HIS A 348 3.03 0.69 6.10
CA HIS A 348 3.25 0.40 7.52
C HIS A 348 2.90 1.59 8.43
N LEU A 349 3.16 2.82 7.98
CA LEU A 349 2.72 4.02 8.70
C LEU A 349 1.20 4.08 8.77
N LEU A 350 0.51 3.87 7.65
CA LEU A 350 -0.95 3.89 7.58
C LEU A 350 -1.57 2.86 8.53
N HIS A 351 -1.03 1.65 8.55
CA HIS A 351 -1.50 0.58 9.43
C HIS A 351 -1.20 0.90 10.90
N SER A 352 0.01 1.37 11.22
CA SER A 352 0.41 1.74 12.58
C SER A 352 -0.41 2.91 13.14
N MET A 353 -0.76 3.91 12.31
CA MET A 353 -1.61 5.04 12.70
C MET A 353 -2.99 4.61 13.24
N ARG A 354 -3.51 3.44 12.84
CA ARG A 354 -4.78 2.91 13.35
C ARG A 354 -4.73 2.58 14.85
N TYR A 355 -3.54 2.31 15.37
CA TYR A 355 -3.31 1.95 16.77
C TYR A 355 -2.71 3.11 17.58
N ASP A 356 -2.30 4.18 16.93
CA ASP A 356 -1.76 5.39 17.57
C ASP A 356 -2.88 6.37 17.92
N LYS A 357 -2.97 6.70 19.22
CA LYS A 357 -4.05 7.59 19.70
C LYS A 357 -3.92 8.99 19.13
N ALA A 358 -2.71 9.56 19.10
CA ALA A 358 -2.49 10.93 18.64
C ALA A 358 -2.81 11.06 17.14
N ALA A 359 -2.46 10.05 16.34
CA ALA A 359 -2.83 10.01 14.93
C ALA A 359 -4.35 9.93 14.73
N GLN A 360 -5.05 9.14 15.53
CA GLN A 360 -6.51 9.04 15.44
C GLN A 360 -7.20 10.32 15.90
N ASP A 361 -6.72 10.94 16.99
CA ASP A 361 -7.26 12.20 17.48
C ASP A 361 -7.08 13.34 16.45
N GLU A 362 -5.94 13.40 15.74
CA GLU A 362 -5.70 14.35 14.65
C GLU A 362 -6.70 14.14 13.51
N ILE A 363 -6.86 12.90 13.04
CA ILE A 363 -7.78 12.56 11.95
C ILE A 363 -9.24 12.91 12.34
N ASP A 364 -9.62 12.66 13.58
CA ASP A 364 -10.96 12.93 14.08
C ASP A 364 -11.19 14.44 14.37
N SER A 365 -10.16 15.20 14.76
CA SER A 365 -10.26 16.66 15.00
C SER A 365 -10.43 17.47 13.71
N GLU A 366 -9.85 17.03 12.60
CA GLU A 366 -10.13 17.63 11.29
C GLU A 366 -11.62 17.47 10.87
N GLU A 367 -12.40 16.61 11.55
CA GLU A 367 -13.86 16.53 11.37
C GLU A 367 -14.63 17.66 12.06
N ALA A 368 -14.02 18.35 13.01
CA ALA A 368 -14.66 19.33 13.89
C ALA A 368 -14.39 20.79 13.52
N ALA A 369 -13.71 21.10 12.42
CA ALA A 369 -13.54 22.47 11.96
C ALA A 369 -14.93 23.06 11.60
N PRO A 370 -15.41 24.12 12.29
CA PRO A 370 -16.72 24.67 12.03
C PRO A 370 -16.78 25.25 10.63
N THR A 371 -17.89 25.00 9.93
CA THR A 371 -18.31 25.85 8.82
C THR A 371 -18.32 27.28 9.34
N ALA A 372 -17.46 28.14 8.81
CA ALA A 372 -17.61 29.57 9.01
C ALA A 372 -19.01 29.93 8.50
N SER A 373 -19.91 30.14 9.41
CA SER A 373 -21.20 30.79 9.13
C SER A 373 -20.89 32.23 8.75
N GLU A 374 -21.14 32.63 7.53
CA GLU A 374 -21.47 34.01 7.24
C GLU A 374 -22.78 34.38 7.91
#